data_6335bd778013f654e5e6f6a732ff5099
#
_entry.id   6335bd778013f654e5e6f6a732ff5099
#
_cell.length_a   1.000
_cell.length_b   1.000
_cell.length_c   1.000
_cell.angle_alpha   90.00
_cell.angle_beta   90.00
_cell.angle_gamma   90.00
#
_symmetry.space_group_name_H-M   'P 1'
#
loop_
_entity.id
_entity.type
_entity.pdbx_description
1 polymer ?
#
loop_
_entity_poly.entity_id
_entity_poly.type
_entity_poly.pdbx_seq_one_letter_code
_entity_poly.pdbx_strand_id
1 'polypeptide(L)'
;MLFRSNDTATTEIYTQRYTLSLHDALPISRRAEARSLLDSVIDQVASLRTALPAADKARLADYLDEVREVERRVLNVDARLSTGIELPEAPVGVPDDLEEHTNLMFDLQVLAYKTEITRISTLMLARENSNAVYPGSGVREGFHNASHHSNERKNMDQFAVINRYHVKALTYFLDKLRSTPDGDGTLLDHSMILYGSSLSDGNEHNFDPLPVVLAGGASGQMKGGRHIRHAPKTPMSNLLLAMLHKMGARVDSIGDSTEPLAI
;
A
#
# COMPACT_ATOMS: atom_id res chain seq x y z
N MET A 1 13.03 -1.04 0.35
CA MET A 1 13.62 -2.35 0.03
C MET A 1 13.56 -2.50 -1.48
N LEU A 2 14.69 -2.32 -2.16
CA LEU A 2 14.78 -2.37 -3.63
C LEU A 2 14.93 -3.82 -4.06
N PHE A 3 13.90 -4.41 -4.68
CA PHE A 3 14.07 -5.62 -5.47
C PHE A 3 14.22 -5.25 -6.94
N ARG A 4 15.42 -5.47 -7.49
CA ARG A 4 15.61 -5.58 -8.93
C ARG A 4 15.01 -6.89 -9.40
N SER A 5 14.01 -6.84 -10.26
CA SER A 5 13.67 -7.97 -11.13
C SER A 5 13.21 -7.40 -12.46
N ASN A 6 14.00 -7.72 -13.49
CA ASN A 6 13.70 -7.50 -14.90
C ASN A 6 12.81 -8.67 -15.36
N ASP A 7 11.50 -8.66 -14.99
CA ASP A 7 10.61 -9.63 -15.58
C ASP A 7 9.15 -9.16 -15.53
N THR A 8 8.59 -8.97 -16.69
CA THR A 8 7.16 -8.75 -16.93
C THR A 8 6.29 -9.90 -16.38
N ALA A 9 6.84 -11.09 -16.26
CA ALA A 9 6.18 -12.27 -15.70
C ALA A 9 5.88 -12.17 -14.20
N THR A 10 6.67 -11.40 -13.43
CA THR A 10 6.50 -11.30 -11.97
C THR A 10 5.28 -10.47 -11.58
N THR A 11 4.92 -9.46 -12.38
CA THR A 11 3.72 -8.64 -12.15
C THR A 11 2.45 -9.42 -12.44
N GLU A 12 2.44 -10.25 -13.49
CA GLU A 12 1.32 -11.14 -13.80
C GLU A 12 1.12 -12.22 -12.74
N ILE A 13 2.19 -12.79 -12.17
CA ILE A 13 2.11 -13.81 -11.12
C ILE A 13 1.55 -13.22 -9.82
N TYR A 14 1.92 -12.00 -9.45
CA TYR A 14 1.35 -11.34 -8.25
C TYR A 14 -0.12 -10.98 -8.44
N THR A 15 -0.50 -10.44 -9.60
CA THR A 15 -1.90 -10.09 -9.89
C THR A 15 -2.76 -11.34 -10.00
N GLN A 16 -2.30 -12.41 -10.65
CA GLN A 16 -3.03 -13.67 -10.73
C GLN A 16 -3.18 -14.38 -9.37
N ARG A 17 -2.18 -14.35 -8.49
CA ARG A 17 -2.31 -14.96 -7.16
C ARG A 17 -3.31 -14.23 -6.26
N TYR A 18 -3.39 -12.92 -6.33
CA TYR A 18 -4.37 -12.14 -5.54
C TYR A 18 -5.79 -12.22 -6.12
N THR A 19 -5.96 -12.24 -7.43
CA THR A 19 -7.26 -12.43 -8.07
C THR A 19 -7.81 -13.84 -7.85
N LEU A 20 -6.97 -14.87 -7.91
CA LEU A 20 -7.35 -16.25 -7.63
C LEU A 20 -7.76 -16.46 -6.15
N SER A 21 -7.17 -15.74 -5.20
CA SER A 21 -7.54 -15.88 -3.79
C SER A 21 -8.87 -15.21 -3.42
N LEU A 22 -9.35 -14.24 -4.22
CA LEU A 22 -10.67 -13.62 -4.06
C LEU A 22 -11.79 -14.42 -4.75
N HIS A 23 -11.51 -15.08 -5.87
CA HIS A 23 -12.44 -16.01 -6.52
C HIS A 23 -12.63 -17.31 -5.74
N ASP A 24 -11.61 -17.74 -5.02
CA ASP A 24 -11.71 -18.78 -4.01
C ASP A 24 -12.00 -18.15 -2.64
N ALA A 25 -13.11 -17.43 -2.50
CA ALA A 25 -13.75 -17.31 -1.18
C ALA A 25 -13.95 -18.74 -0.71
N LEU A 26 -12.92 -19.26 0.02
CA LEU A 26 -12.84 -20.66 0.41
C LEU A 26 -14.18 -21.08 0.98
N PRO A 27 -14.83 -22.11 0.44
CA PRO A 27 -16.05 -22.65 1.05
C PRO A 27 -15.78 -22.83 2.54
N ILE A 28 -16.81 -22.63 3.36
CA ILE A 28 -16.71 -22.74 4.83
C ILE A 28 -15.97 -24.01 5.26
N SER A 29 -16.07 -25.09 4.45
CA SER A 29 -15.33 -26.34 4.60
C SER A 29 -13.79 -26.19 4.50
N ARG A 30 -13.26 -25.44 3.53
CA ARG A 30 -11.80 -25.24 3.40
C ARG A 30 -11.22 -24.36 4.50
N ARG A 31 -12.03 -23.45 5.06
CA ARG A 31 -11.60 -22.64 6.22
C ARG A 31 -11.53 -23.46 7.50
N ALA A 32 -12.46 -24.39 7.68
CA ALA A 32 -12.41 -25.36 8.77
C ALA A 32 -11.23 -26.30 8.66
N GLU A 33 -10.89 -26.75 7.43
CA GLU A 33 -9.68 -27.53 7.14
C GLU A 33 -8.39 -26.74 7.42
N ALA A 34 -8.33 -25.45 7.05
CA ALA A 34 -7.19 -24.59 7.33
C ALA A 34 -6.97 -24.40 8.83
N ARG A 35 -8.04 -24.23 9.62
CA ARG A 35 -7.96 -24.23 11.09
C ARG A 35 -7.43 -25.53 11.65
N SER A 36 -7.96 -26.65 11.21
CA SER A 36 -7.51 -27.97 11.64
C SER A 36 -6.04 -28.22 11.32
N LEU A 37 -5.52 -27.68 10.20
CA LEU A 37 -4.11 -27.76 9.85
C LEU A 37 -3.23 -26.89 10.76
N LEU A 38 -3.68 -25.68 11.10
CA LEU A 38 -2.98 -24.78 12.02
C LEU A 38 -2.92 -25.37 13.44
N ASP A 39 -4.04 -25.91 13.94
CA ASP A 39 -4.08 -26.60 15.24
C ASP A 39 -3.12 -27.81 15.27
N SER A 40 -3.10 -28.61 14.20
CA SER A 40 -2.19 -29.75 14.07
C SER A 40 -0.71 -29.33 14.04
N VAL A 41 -0.39 -28.20 13.38
CA VAL A 41 0.97 -27.65 13.36
C VAL A 41 1.39 -27.16 14.75
N ILE A 42 0.51 -26.48 15.48
CA ILE A 42 0.76 -25.99 16.83
C ILE A 42 1.05 -27.17 17.79
N ASP A 43 0.27 -28.25 17.71
CA ASP A 43 0.45 -29.44 18.54
C ASP A 43 1.78 -30.16 18.23
N GLN A 44 2.11 -30.34 16.95
CA GLN A 44 3.39 -30.93 16.54
C GLN A 44 4.58 -30.11 17.01
N VAL A 45 4.49 -28.80 16.91
CA VAL A 45 5.54 -27.87 17.33
C VAL A 45 5.67 -27.86 18.87
N ALA A 46 4.56 -27.95 19.61
CA ALA A 46 4.61 -28.06 21.07
C ALA A 46 5.40 -29.30 21.53
N SER A 47 5.25 -30.42 20.85
CA SER A 47 6.03 -31.66 21.13
C SER A 47 7.51 -31.48 20.77
N LEU A 48 7.83 -30.83 19.67
CA LEU A 48 9.21 -30.57 19.22
C LEU A 48 9.96 -29.66 20.20
N ARG A 49 9.26 -28.66 20.79
CA ARG A 49 9.83 -27.70 21.73
C ARG A 49 10.50 -28.34 22.94
N THR A 50 10.06 -29.51 23.39
CA THR A 50 10.65 -30.21 24.52
C THR A 50 12.07 -30.67 24.26
N ALA A 51 12.39 -31.02 23.01
CA ALA A 51 13.64 -31.62 22.57
C ALA A 51 14.71 -30.63 22.07
N LEU A 52 14.35 -29.34 21.87
CA LEU A 52 15.22 -28.35 21.23
C LEU A 52 16.17 -27.66 22.21
N PRO A 53 17.38 -27.23 21.76
CA PRO A 53 18.25 -26.28 22.48
C PRO A 53 17.58 -24.91 22.73
N ALA A 54 18.09 -24.14 23.69
CA ALA A 54 17.50 -22.86 24.10
C ALA A 54 17.38 -21.82 22.94
N ALA A 55 18.41 -21.74 22.08
CA ALA A 55 18.40 -20.83 20.94
C ALA A 55 17.31 -21.19 19.88
N ASP A 56 17.10 -22.49 19.65
CA ASP A 56 16.10 -22.95 18.71
C ASP A 56 14.69 -22.86 19.30
N LYS A 57 14.54 -22.97 20.63
CA LYS A 57 13.28 -22.69 21.35
C LYS A 57 12.82 -21.24 21.15
N ALA A 58 13.76 -20.28 21.16
CA ALA A 58 13.42 -18.88 20.90
C ALA A 58 12.90 -18.66 19.48
N ARG A 59 13.62 -19.18 18.47
CA ARG A 59 13.20 -19.12 17.07
C ARG A 59 11.85 -19.79 16.82
N LEU A 60 11.60 -20.91 17.50
CA LEU A 60 10.35 -21.63 17.40
C LEU A 60 9.21 -20.87 18.08
N ALA A 61 9.46 -20.14 19.16
CA ALA A 61 8.49 -19.26 19.80
C ALA A 61 8.11 -18.09 18.86
N ASP A 62 9.08 -17.44 18.23
CA ASP A 62 8.85 -16.38 17.24
C ASP A 62 7.99 -16.89 16.06
N TYR A 63 8.30 -18.07 15.54
CA TYR A 63 7.51 -18.71 14.48
C TYR A 63 6.06 -18.98 14.92
N LEU A 64 5.86 -19.48 16.15
CA LEU A 64 4.51 -19.73 16.68
C LEU A 64 3.71 -18.44 16.87
N ASP A 65 4.37 -17.38 17.28
CA ASP A 65 3.71 -16.08 17.42
C ASP A 65 3.30 -15.51 16.05
N GLU A 66 4.10 -15.72 15.00
CA GLU A 66 3.72 -15.40 13.62
C GLU A 66 2.52 -16.23 13.15
N VAL A 67 2.50 -17.55 13.42
CA VAL A 67 1.38 -18.44 13.07
C VAL A 67 0.09 -18.01 13.80
N ARG A 68 0.16 -17.66 15.08
CA ARG A 68 -0.98 -17.15 15.86
C ARG A 68 -1.49 -15.81 15.31
N GLU A 69 -0.60 -14.94 14.87
CA GLU A 69 -1.01 -13.68 14.25
C GLU A 69 -1.75 -13.92 12.93
N VAL A 70 -1.31 -14.87 12.10
CA VAL A 70 -2.03 -15.27 10.88
C VAL A 70 -3.41 -15.84 11.24
N GLU A 71 -3.49 -16.74 12.22
CA GLU A 71 -4.76 -17.30 12.71
C GLU A 71 -5.72 -16.19 13.17
N ARG A 72 -5.22 -15.27 14.00
CA ARG A 72 -6.02 -14.12 14.48
C ARG A 72 -6.56 -13.28 13.32
N ARG A 73 -5.75 -13.05 12.27
CA ARG A 73 -6.20 -12.31 11.07
C ARG A 73 -7.29 -13.07 10.32
N VAL A 74 -7.13 -14.38 10.13
CA VAL A 74 -8.14 -15.22 9.48
C VAL A 74 -9.46 -15.20 10.27
N LEU A 75 -9.40 -15.33 11.61
CA LEU A 75 -10.57 -15.26 12.48
C LEU A 75 -11.28 -13.90 12.44
N ASN A 76 -10.52 -12.81 12.42
CA ASN A 76 -11.07 -11.46 12.32
C ASN A 76 -11.78 -11.23 10.98
N VAL A 77 -11.21 -11.73 9.87
CA VAL A 77 -11.84 -11.67 8.55
C VAL A 77 -13.18 -12.45 8.56
N ASP A 78 -13.19 -13.66 9.12
CA ASP A 78 -14.40 -14.47 9.20
C ASP A 78 -15.49 -13.79 10.06
N ALA A 79 -15.11 -13.25 11.22
CA ALA A 79 -16.03 -12.52 12.08
C ALA A 79 -16.63 -11.28 11.40
N ARG A 80 -15.84 -10.55 10.62
CA ARG A 80 -16.31 -9.34 9.92
C ARG A 80 -17.09 -9.65 8.64
N LEU A 81 -16.72 -10.67 7.88
CA LEU A 81 -17.50 -11.13 6.73
C LEU A 81 -18.88 -11.63 7.18
N SER A 82 -18.99 -12.21 8.38
CA SER A 82 -20.27 -12.61 8.96
C SER A 82 -21.14 -11.43 9.40
N THR A 83 -20.62 -10.22 9.51
CA THR A 83 -21.35 -8.98 9.83
C THR A 83 -21.97 -8.29 8.62
N GLY A 84 -22.00 -8.94 7.46
CA GLY A 84 -22.69 -8.43 6.26
C GLY A 84 -21.87 -7.43 5.45
N ILE A 85 -20.54 -7.51 5.48
CA ILE A 85 -19.71 -6.76 4.55
C ILE A 85 -19.96 -7.30 3.14
N GLU A 86 -20.56 -6.46 2.29
CA GLU A 86 -20.71 -6.76 0.87
C GLU A 86 -19.32 -6.76 0.21
N LEU A 87 -18.96 -7.91 -0.37
CA LEU A 87 -17.77 -8.01 -1.20
C LEU A 87 -18.11 -7.50 -2.61
N PRO A 88 -17.27 -6.67 -3.22
CA PRO A 88 -17.46 -6.30 -4.62
C PRO A 88 -17.42 -7.56 -5.50
N GLU A 89 -18.21 -7.55 -6.57
CA GLU A 89 -18.11 -8.60 -7.58
C GLU A 89 -16.69 -8.60 -8.15
N ALA A 90 -16.10 -9.79 -8.24
CA ALA A 90 -14.77 -9.91 -8.82
C ALA A 90 -14.87 -9.73 -10.33
N PRO A 91 -14.04 -8.87 -10.94
CA PRO A 91 -14.04 -8.69 -12.38
C PRO A 91 -13.60 -9.98 -13.09
N VAL A 92 -14.10 -10.19 -14.30
CA VAL A 92 -13.64 -11.28 -15.16
C VAL A 92 -12.31 -10.87 -15.79
N GLY A 93 -11.20 -11.18 -15.11
CA GLY A 93 -9.85 -10.80 -15.53
C GLY A 93 -9.40 -9.42 -15.01
N VAL A 94 -8.34 -8.90 -15.62
CA VAL A 94 -7.80 -7.56 -15.31
C VAL A 94 -8.55 -6.56 -16.20
N PRO A 95 -9.12 -5.47 -15.64
CA PRO A 95 -9.71 -4.41 -16.45
C PRO A 95 -8.72 -3.82 -17.45
N ASP A 96 -9.15 -3.69 -18.70
CA ASP A 96 -8.33 -3.08 -19.76
C ASP A 96 -8.19 -1.56 -19.55
N ASP A 97 -9.22 -0.93 -18.96
CA ASP A 97 -9.17 0.49 -18.60
C ASP A 97 -8.36 0.70 -17.33
N LEU A 98 -7.33 1.55 -17.44
CA LEU A 98 -6.39 1.79 -16.35
C LEU A 98 -7.03 2.52 -15.16
N GLU A 99 -8.01 3.41 -15.40
CA GLU A 99 -8.72 4.10 -14.32
C GLU A 99 -9.60 3.09 -13.56
N GLU A 100 -10.29 2.21 -14.27
CA GLU A 100 -11.08 1.13 -13.67
C GLU A 100 -10.19 0.19 -12.86
N HIS A 101 -9.05 -0.25 -13.44
CA HIS A 101 -8.09 -1.10 -12.73
C HIS A 101 -7.56 -0.42 -11.46
N THR A 102 -7.15 0.83 -11.54
CA THR A 102 -6.62 1.58 -10.40
C THR A 102 -7.67 1.77 -9.31
N ASN A 103 -8.90 2.11 -9.68
CA ASN A 103 -10.01 2.26 -8.75
C ASN A 103 -10.33 0.93 -8.05
N LEU A 104 -10.33 -0.19 -8.78
CA LEU A 104 -10.48 -1.52 -8.21
C LEU A 104 -9.39 -1.82 -7.18
N MET A 105 -8.13 -1.51 -7.48
CA MET A 105 -7.03 -1.73 -6.52
C MET A 105 -7.19 -0.87 -5.26
N PHE A 106 -7.70 0.35 -5.37
CA PHE A 106 -8.02 1.19 -4.21
C PHE A 106 -9.21 0.64 -3.42
N ASP A 107 -10.25 0.15 -4.09
CA ASP A 107 -11.41 -0.47 -3.42
C ASP A 107 -10.99 -1.72 -2.63
N LEU A 108 -10.08 -2.53 -3.18
CA LEU A 108 -9.52 -3.68 -2.47
C LEU A 108 -8.68 -3.26 -1.25
N GLN A 109 -7.93 -2.16 -1.31
CA GLN A 109 -7.21 -1.64 -0.14
C GLN A 109 -8.19 -1.16 0.95
N VAL A 110 -9.23 -0.41 0.57
CA VAL A 110 -10.27 0.02 1.51
C VAL A 110 -10.95 -1.20 2.16
N LEU A 111 -11.26 -2.21 1.37
CA LEU A 111 -11.83 -3.46 1.89
C LEU A 111 -10.88 -4.15 2.86
N ALA A 112 -9.58 -4.23 2.54
CA ALA A 112 -8.58 -4.83 3.41
C ALA A 112 -8.45 -4.07 4.74
N TYR A 113 -8.59 -2.75 4.76
CA TYR A 113 -8.62 -1.95 5.98
C TYR A 113 -9.91 -2.18 6.78
N LYS A 114 -11.08 -2.15 6.13
CA LYS A 114 -12.37 -2.43 6.77
C LYS A 114 -12.41 -3.81 7.46
N THR A 115 -11.78 -4.79 6.84
CA THR A 115 -11.72 -6.17 7.33
C THR A 115 -10.52 -6.44 8.24
N GLU A 116 -9.69 -5.43 8.49
CA GLU A 116 -8.45 -5.54 9.30
C GLU A 116 -7.49 -6.65 8.83
N ILE A 117 -7.54 -7.02 7.54
CA ILE A 117 -6.56 -7.92 6.93
C ILE A 117 -5.17 -7.30 7.01
N THR A 118 -5.09 -6.00 6.79
CA THR A 118 -3.85 -5.23 6.95
C THR A 118 -4.16 -3.82 7.45
N ARG A 119 -3.19 -3.20 8.11
CA ARG A 119 -3.19 -1.77 8.47
C ARG A 119 -2.16 -0.99 7.67
N ILE A 120 -1.34 -1.66 6.87
CA ILE A 120 -0.29 -1.04 6.07
C ILE A 120 -0.36 -1.64 4.68
N SER A 121 -0.40 -0.79 3.67
CA SER A 121 -0.31 -1.19 2.27
C SER A 121 0.56 -0.24 1.47
N THR A 122 1.07 -0.72 0.36
CA THR A 122 1.75 0.08 -0.65
C THR A 122 1.19 -0.28 -2.01
N LEU A 123 1.01 0.73 -2.87
CA LEU A 123 0.57 0.56 -4.24
C LEU A 123 1.48 1.37 -5.17
N MET A 124 2.08 0.70 -6.14
CA MET A 124 2.80 1.35 -7.22
C MET A 124 1.84 1.52 -8.39
N LEU A 125 1.40 2.76 -8.64
CA LEU A 125 0.47 3.08 -9.73
C LEU A 125 1.13 2.89 -11.11
N ALA A 126 2.40 3.28 -11.23
CA ALA A 126 3.19 3.11 -12.45
C ALA A 126 4.69 3.13 -12.11
N ARG A 127 5.50 2.58 -13.01
CA ARG A 127 6.97 2.74 -12.96
C ARG A 127 7.34 4.02 -13.70
N GLU A 128 8.35 4.74 -13.24
CA GLU A 128 8.81 6.00 -13.84
C GLU A 128 9.25 5.83 -15.30
N ASN A 129 9.84 4.67 -15.64
CA ASN A 129 10.28 4.36 -17.01
C ASN A 129 9.17 3.75 -17.89
N SER A 130 7.93 3.72 -17.42
CA SER A 130 6.80 3.19 -18.20
C SER A 130 6.38 4.18 -19.28
N ASN A 131 6.26 3.71 -20.52
CA ASN A 131 5.65 4.45 -21.62
C ASN A 131 4.16 4.16 -21.79
N ALA A 132 3.47 3.79 -20.72
CA ALA A 132 2.02 3.66 -20.74
C ALA A 132 1.38 4.99 -21.17
N VAL A 133 0.41 4.88 -22.05
CA VAL A 133 -0.44 6.01 -22.42
C VAL A 133 -1.64 6.01 -21.50
N TYR A 134 -2.05 7.19 -21.07
CA TYR A 134 -3.21 7.41 -20.19
C TYR A 134 -4.33 8.11 -20.97
N PRO A 135 -5.19 7.37 -21.71
CA PRO A 135 -6.19 7.98 -22.60
C PRO A 135 -7.13 8.93 -21.86
N GLY A 136 -7.49 8.60 -20.61
CA GLY A 136 -8.33 9.44 -19.75
C GLY A 136 -7.72 10.81 -19.41
N SER A 137 -6.43 11.00 -19.61
CA SER A 137 -5.77 12.30 -19.47
C SER A 137 -6.02 13.21 -20.69
N GLY A 138 -6.40 12.66 -21.85
CA GLY A 138 -6.47 13.35 -23.13
C GLY A 138 -5.11 13.49 -23.84
N VAL A 139 -4.02 13.05 -23.24
CA VAL A 139 -2.67 13.05 -23.84
C VAL A 139 -2.39 11.68 -24.46
N ARG A 140 -1.87 11.68 -25.67
CA ARG A 140 -1.55 10.44 -26.43
C ARG A 140 -0.08 10.05 -26.33
N GLU A 141 0.76 10.91 -25.76
CA GLU A 141 2.17 10.64 -25.53
C GLU A 141 2.32 9.64 -24.37
N GLY A 142 3.30 8.73 -24.48
CA GLY A 142 3.66 7.83 -23.39
C GLY A 142 4.25 8.60 -22.21
N PHE A 143 3.97 8.17 -21.01
CA PHE A 143 4.33 8.91 -19.79
C PHE A 143 5.81 9.26 -19.71
N HIS A 144 6.69 8.26 -19.87
CA HIS A 144 8.14 8.47 -19.78
C HIS A 144 8.64 9.43 -20.87
N ASN A 145 8.18 9.26 -22.13
CA ASN A 145 8.56 10.18 -23.20
C ASN A 145 8.07 11.61 -22.89
N ALA A 146 6.85 11.77 -22.40
CA ALA A 146 6.30 13.07 -22.03
C ALA A 146 7.06 13.74 -20.87
N SER A 147 7.69 12.94 -19.98
CA SER A 147 8.51 13.48 -18.89
C SER A 147 9.80 14.17 -19.39
N HIS A 148 10.32 13.75 -20.56
CA HIS A 148 11.46 14.38 -21.23
C HIS A 148 11.02 15.59 -22.06
N HIS A 149 10.46 16.59 -21.39
CA HIS A 149 9.84 17.76 -22.00
C HIS A 149 10.83 18.80 -22.55
N SER A 150 12.14 18.59 -22.43
CA SER A 150 13.21 19.47 -22.93
C SER A 150 13.07 20.94 -22.46
N ASN A 151 12.44 21.18 -21.34
CA ASN A 151 12.12 22.49 -20.78
C ASN A 151 11.26 23.37 -21.70
N GLU A 152 10.60 22.78 -22.71
CA GLU A 152 9.66 23.47 -23.56
C GLU A 152 8.30 23.61 -22.90
N ARG A 153 7.78 24.83 -22.80
CA ARG A 153 6.53 25.13 -22.10
C ARG A 153 5.36 24.25 -22.54
N LYS A 154 5.19 24.04 -23.85
CA LYS A 154 4.11 23.21 -24.39
C LYS A 154 4.19 21.77 -23.88
N ASN A 155 5.39 21.18 -23.86
CA ASN A 155 5.60 19.80 -23.41
C ASN A 155 5.42 19.71 -21.89
N MET A 156 5.91 20.69 -21.12
CA MET A 156 5.67 20.77 -19.67
C MET A 156 4.18 20.82 -19.34
N ASP A 157 3.40 21.64 -20.07
CA ASP A 157 1.97 21.73 -19.86
C ASP A 157 1.27 20.40 -20.18
N GLN A 158 1.72 19.70 -21.21
CA GLN A 158 1.23 18.36 -21.58
C GLN A 158 1.55 17.31 -20.50
N PHE A 159 2.77 17.29 -19.98
CA PHE A 159 3.16 16.40 -18.89
C PHE A 159 2.40 16.73 -17.59
N ALA A 160 2.17 17.99 -17.30
CA ALA A 160 1.34 18.41 -16.16
C ALA A 160 -0.10 17.90 -16.24
N VAL A 161 -0.67 17.75 -17.45
CA VAL A 161 -2.01 17.14 -17.62
C VAL A 161 -2.01 15.68 -17.22
N ILE A 162 -0.99 14.91 -17.59
CA ILE A 162 -0.86 13.50 -17.18
C ILE A 162 -0.70 13.40 -15.66
N ASN A 163 0.16 14.22 -15.06
CA ASN A 163 0.34 14.22 -13.61
C ASN A 163 -0.94 14.59 -12.86
N ARG A 164 -1.73 15.52 -13.39
CA ARG A 164 -3.06 15.83 -12.84
C ARG A 164 -4.01 14.64 -12.89
N TYR A 165 -3.95 13.86 -13.95
CA TYR A 165 -4.73 12.62 -14.07
C TYR A 165 -4.35 11.61 -12.96
N HIS A 166 -3.06 11.43 -12.67
CA HIS A 166 -2.61 10.57 -11.57
C HIS A 166 -3.06 11.09 -10.20
N VAL A 167 -2.98 12.40 -9.97
CA VAL A 167 -3.49 12.99 -8.71
C VAL A 167 -5.00 12.82 -8.58
N LYS A 168 -5.75 12.83 -9.70
CA LYS A 168 -7.19 12.53 -9.70
C LYS A 168 -7.46 11.09 -9.20
N ALA A 169 -6.64 10.11 -9.57
CA ALA A 169 -6.77 8.76 -9.05
C ALA A 169 -6.59 8.72 -7.52
N LEU A 170 -5.63 9.48 -6.96
CA LEU A 170 -5.50 9.62 -5.51
C LEU A 170 -6.78 10.19 -4.87
N THR A 171 -7.44 11.17 -5.50
CA THR A 171 -8.68 11.74 -4.92
C THR A 171 -9.79 10.71 -4.80
N TYR A 172 -9.91 9.77 -5.75
CA TYR A 172 -10.86 8.67 -5.64
C TYR A 172 -10.60 7.84 -4.37
N PHE A 173 -9.34 7.46 -4.12
CA PHE A 173 -8.97 6.71 -2.92
C PHE A 173 -9.28 7.47 -1.62
N LEU A 174 -8.90 8.75 -1.56
CA LEU A 174 -9.18 9.59 -0.38
C LEU A 174 -10.68 9.76 -0.14
N ASP A 175 -11.49 9.88 -1.18
CA ASP A 175 -12.95 9.96 -1.06
C ASP A 175 -13.55 8.65 -0.55
N LYS A 176 -13.05 7.50 -0.99
CA LYS A 176 -13.45 6.18 -0.45
C LYS A 176 -13.10 6.05 1.03
N LEU A 177 -11.89 6.42 1.44
CA LEU A 177 -11.48 6.41 2.84
C LEU A 177 -12.34 7.36 3.69
N ARG A 178 -12.64 8.56 3.17
CA ARG A 178 -13.46 9.56 3.84
C ARG A 178 -14.93 9.12 3.99
N SER A 179 -15.45 8.37 3.03
CA SER A 179 -16.82 7.86 3.07
C SER A 179 -16.99 6.55 3.85
N THR A 180 -15.88 5.94 4.30
CA THR A 180 -15.91 4.68 5.04
C THR A 180 -15.81 4.95 6.53
N PRO A 181 -16.88 4.65 7.32
CA PRO A 181 -16.86 4.78 8.77
C PRO A 181 -15.79 3.90 9.42
N ASP A 182 -15.13 4.43 10.46
CA ASP A 182 -14.16 3.73 11.28
C ASP A 182 -14.19 4.28 12.72
N GLY A 183 -14.80 3.53 13.65
CA GLY A 183 -14.95 3.94 15.03
C GLY A 183 -15.70 5.28 15.19
N ASP A 184 -15.03 6.27 15.75
CA ASP A 184 -15.54 7.63 16.00
C ASP A 184 -15.30 8.61 14.83
N GLY A 185 -14.80 8.11 13.71
CA GLY A 185 -14.51 8.91 12.51
C GLY A 185 -14.64 8.09 11.23
N THR A 186 -13.74 8.36 10.31
CA THR A 186 -13.61 7.67 9.02
C THR A 186 -12.23 7.03 8.88
N LEU A 187 -12.08 6.11 7.93
CA LEU A 187 -10.75 5.54 7.63
C LEU A 187 -9.73 6.64 7.29
N LEU A 188 -10.15 7.74 6.67
CA LEU A 188 -9.24 8.86 6.37
C LEU A 188 -8.80 9.59 7.64
N ASP A 189 -9.70 9.78 8.61
CA ASP A 189 -9.36 10.43 9.89
C ASP A 189 -8.31 9.64 10.67
N HIS A 190 -8.34 8.33 10.54
CA HIS A 190 -7.43 7.42 11.26
C HIS A 190 -6.22 6.95 10.44
N SER A 191 -6.07 7.43 9.21
CA SER A 191 -4.99 7.02 8.30
C SER A 191 -3.92 8.09 8.08
N MET A 192 -2.75 7.65 7.59
CA MET A 192 -1.72 8.48 6.96
C MET A 192 -1.46 7.94 5.56
N ILE A 193 -1.72 8.73 4.54
CA ILE A 193 -1.55 8.38 3.13
C ILE A 193 -0.43 9.20 2.54
N LEU A 194 0.69 8.55 2.23
CA LEU A 194 1.80 9.18 1.52
C LEU A 194 1.70 8.89 0.02
N TYR A 195 1.69 9.95 -0.77
CA TYR A 195 1.66 9.88 -2.23
C TYR A 195 2.77 10.73 -2.83
N GLY A 196 3.44 10.22 -3.82
CA GLY A 196 4.52 10.92 -4.52
C GLY A 196 5.18 10.06 -5.58
N SER A 197 6.29 10.56 -6.09
CA SER A 197 7.17 9.88 -7.04
C SER A 197 8.59 9.85 -6.49
N SER A 198 9.45 9.02 -7.05
CA SER A 198 10.88 8.99 -6.75
C SER A 198 11.65 10.12 -7.45
N LEU A 199 11.01 10.80 -8.42
CA LEU A 199 11.59 11.91 -9.17
C LEU A 199 10.78 13.18 -8.96
N SER A 200 11.48 14.32 -8.93
CA SER A 200 10.92 15.66 -8.94
C SER A 200 10.80 16.17 -10.38
N ASP A 201 11.92 16.24 -11.08
CA ASP A 201 11.99 16.61 -12.48
C ASP A 201 12.36 15.40 -13.33
N GLY A 202 11.37 14.88 -14.07
CA GLY A 202 11.55 13.71 -14.93
C GLY A 202 12.45 13.99 -16.12
N ASN A 203 12.58 15.23 -16.59
CA ASN A 203 13.43 15.60 -17.69
C ASN A 203 14.92 15.46 -17.33
N GLU A 204 15.27 15.89 -16.13
CA GLU A 204 16.65 15.87 -15.61
C GLU A 204 16.93 14.65 -14.74
N HIS A 205 15.94 13.77 -14.52
CA HIS A 205 15.97 12.67 -13.53
C HIS A 205 16.40 13.13 -12.13
N ASN A 206 15.98 14.33 -11.77
CA ASN A 206 16.29 14.97 -10.50
C ASN A 206 15.28 14.55 -9.42
N PHE A 207 15.74 14.40 -8.19
CA PHE A 207 14.91 14.05 -7.02
C PHE A 207 14.90 15.13 -5.93
N ASP A 208 15.54 16.29 -6.13
CA ASP A 208 15.60 17.38 -5.17
C ASP A 208 15.12 18.71 -5.80
N PRO A 209 14.09 19.37 -5.27
CA PRO A 209 13.22 18.95 -4.15
C PRO A 209 12.16 17.94 -4.55
N LEU A 210 11.93 16.90 -3.74
CA LEU A 210 10.93 15.88 -4.02
C LEU A 210 9.53 16.33 -3.54
N PRO A 211 8.53 16.49 -4.45
CA PRO A 211 7.19 16.84 -4.06
C PRO A 211 6.43 15.60 -3.56
N VAL A 212 5.85 15.68 -2.37
CA VAL A 212 5.04 14.62 -1.78
C VAL A 212 3.76 15.19 -1.18
N VAL A 213 2.71 14.39 -1.16
CA VAL A 213 1.45 14.68 -0.49
C VAL A 213 1.29 13.74 0.68
N LEU A 214 1.01 14.29 1.86
CA LEU A 214 0.62 13.52 3.03
C LEU A 214 -0.81 13.89 3.39
N ALA A 215 -1.72 12.91 3.32
CA ALA A 215 -3.14 13.09 3.57
C ALA A 215 -3.61 12.20 4.72
N GLY A 216 -4.74 12.55 5.33
CA GLY A 216 -5.36 11.85 6.46
C GLY A 216 -5.15 12.57 7.78
N GLY A 217 -5.82 12.07 8.82
CA GLY A 217 -5.85 12.70 10.15
C GLY A 217 -4.89 12.07 11.16
N ALA A 218 -4.38 10.86 10.88
CA ALA A 218 -3.55 10.08 11.82
C ALA A 218 -4.16 10.03 13.23
N SER A 219 -5.46 9.79 13.33
CA SER A 219 -6.22 9.80 14.60
C SER A 219 -6.04 11.11 15.39
N GLY A 220 -6.14 12.26 14.70
CA GLY A 220 -6.00 13.58 15.28
C GLY A 220 -4.56 14.10 15.44
N GLN A 221 -3.57 13.31 15.05
CA GLN A 221 -2.14 13.69 15.18
C GLN A 221 -1.62 14.50 13.99
N MET A 222 -2.40 14.64 12.92
CA MET A 222 -2.04 15.43 11.75
C MET A 222 -3.09 16.51 11.46
N LYS A 223 -2.62 17.65 10.95
CA LYS A 223 -3.46 18.75 10.44
C LYS A 223 -3.16 18.97 8.96
N GLY A 224 -4.17 18.86 8.11
CA GLY A 224 -4.06 19.15 6.69
C GLY A 224 -4.01 20.66 6.37
N GLY A 225 -4.10 20.99 5.07
CA GLY A 225 -4.18 22.36 4.58
C GLY A 225 -2.86 23.14 4.69
N ARG A 226 -1.72 22.46 4.75
CA ARG A 226 -0.39 23.06 4.87
C ARG A 226 0.48 22.74 3.66
N HIS A 227 1.30 23.69 3.25
CA HIS A 227 2.43 23.48 2.36
C HIS A 227 3.71 23.76 3.13
N ILE A 228 4.56 22.76 3.28
CA ILE A 228 5.81 22.84 4.05
C ILE A 228 6.96 22.64 3.07
N ARG A 229 7.86 23.64 3.02
CA ARG A 229 9.12 23.52 2.28
C ARG A 229 10.25 23.32 3.27
N HIS A 230 10.90 22.17 3.17
CA HIS A 230 12.07 21.85 4.00
C HIS A 230 13.36 22.42 3.39
N ALA A 231 14.41 22.45 4.19
CA ALA A 231 15.74 22.83 3.72
C ALA A 231 16.21 21.91 2.57
N PRO A 232 17.00 22.40 1.63
CA PRO A 232 17.59 21.57 0.59
C PRO A 232 18.32 20.35 1.19
N LYS A 233 18.22 19.21 0.51
CA LYS A 233 18.82 17.93 0.95
C LYS A 233 18.30 17.36 2.27
N THR A 234 17.15 17.81 2.76
CA THR A 234 16.47 17.13 3.86
C THR A 234 16.11 15.70 3.42
N PRO A 235 16.57 14.64 4.11
CA PRO A 235 16.27 13.28 3.71
C PRO A 235 14.78 12.97 3.72
N MET A 236 14.28 12.28 2.69
CA MET A 236 12.90 11.81 2.65
C MET A 236 12.60 10.85 3.81
N SER A 237 13.60 10.09 4.25
CA SER A 237 13.53 9.20 5.41
C SER A 237 13.20 9.92 6.72
N ASN A 238 13.44 11.23 6.84
CA ASN A 238 12.99 12.03 7.97
C ASN A 238 11.46 12.10 8.05
N LEU A 239 10.77 12.18 6.89
CA LEU A 239 9.31 12.09 6.84
C LEU A 239 8.83 10.70 7.21
N LEU A 240 9.47 9.65 6.69
CA LEU A 240 9.13 8.27 7.01
C LEU A 240 9.33 7.95 8.49
N LEU A 241 10.40 8.49 9.11
CA LEU A 241 10.64 8.38 10.55
C LEU A 241 9.53 9.05 11.37
N ALA A 242 9.10 10.25 10.95
CA ALA A 242 7.99 10.94 11.60
C ALA A 242 6.67 10.16 11.50
N MET A 243 6.39 9.55 10.34
CA MET A 243 5.21 8.68 10.16
C MET A 243 5.28 7.45 11.05
N LEU A 244 6.44 6.77 11.15
CA LEU A 244 6.63 5.64 12.06
C LEU A 244 6.37 6.01 13.52
N HIS A 245 6.87 7.16 13.96
CA HIS A 245 6.64 7.64 15.33
C HIS A 245 5.15 7.89 15.60
N LYS A 246 4.40 8.46 14.64
CA LYS A 246 2.95 8.66 14.78
C LYS A 246 2.17 7.34 14.80
N MET A 247 2.70 6.30 14.17
CA MET A 247 2.15 4.94 14.26
C MET A 247 2.54 4.19 15.54
N GLY A 248 3.31 4.82 16.43
CA GLY A 248 3.76 4.22 17.70
C GLY A 248 5.01 3.36 17.58
N ALA A 249 5.62 3.26 16.40
CA ALA A 249 6.89 2.56 16.23
C ALA A 249 8.04 3.44 16.77
N ARG A 250 8.66 3.00 17.86
CA ARG A 250 9.77 3.72 18.52
C ARG A 250 11.10 3.23 17.96
N VAL A 251 11.48 3.80 16.81
CA VAL A 251 12.78 3.57 16.18
C VAL A 251 13.57 4.88 16.18
N ASP A 252 14.89 4.79 16.39
CA ASP A 252 15.75 5.97 16.45
C ASP A 252 16.04 6.53 15.05
N SER A 253 16.10 5.67 14.05
CA SER A 253 16.40 6.06 12.66
C SER A 253 15.86 5.05 11.66
N ILE A 254 15.73 5.49 10.40
CA ILE A 254 15.44 4.66 9.23
C ILE A 254 16.21 5.20 8.03
N GLY A 255 16.90 4.31 7.30
CA GLY A 255 17.71 4.72 6.14
C GLY A 255 18.76 5.78 6.52
N ASP A 256 18.72 6.90 5.82
CA ASP A 256 19.60 8.06 6.00
C ASP A 256 18.96 9.17 6.86
N SER A 257 17.91 8.85 7.64
CA SER A 257 17.23 9.83 8.49
C SER A 257 18.18 10.40 9.55
N THR A 258 18.03 11.70 9.78
CA THR A 258 18.79 12.45 10.80
C THR A 258 17.90 12.86 11.98
N GLU A 259 16.63 13.12 11.73
CA GLU A 259 15.61 13.52 12.70
C GLU A 259 14.20 13.35 12.11
N PRO A 260 13.14 13.18 12.92
CA PRO A 260 11.78 13.16 12.41
C PRO A 260 11.32 14.56 12.02
N LEU A 261 10.61 14.68 10.88
CA LEU A 261 10.00 15.95 10.49
C LEU A 261 8.77 16.29 11.34
N ALA A 262 8.52 17.58 11.48
CA ALA A 262 7.28 18.08 12.09
C ALA A 262 6.13 18.01 11.05
N ILE A 263 5.29 16.99 11.14
CA ILE A 263 4.15 16.72 10.25
C ILE A 263 2.83 16.73 11.00
#